data_755ac5e7867b8414d17ac74f17c9595d
#
_entry.id   755ac5e7867b8414d17ac74f17c9595d
#
_cell.length_a   1.000
_cell.length_b   1.000
_cell.length_c   1.000
_cell.angle_alpha   90.00
_cell.angle_beta   90.00
_cell.angle_gamma   90.00
#
_symmetry.space_group_name_H-M   'P 1'
#
loop_
_entity.id
_entity.type
_entity.pdbx_description
1 polymer ?
#
loop_
_entity_poly.entity_id
_entity_poly.type
_entity_poly.pdbx_seq_one_letter_code
_entity_poly.pdbx_strand_id
1 'polypeptide(L)'
;MSEYEELLDKFDKSDMAGWTRRFFDDLESAFQRDFGMIEENDWHGVLCVGMGGSGAGGTYLSTISSKAAGLPVHYWRDYGLPSWWGPEWLVIATSYSGNTEETISSVEMALGEGGSVVGISSGGRLEDLLKESENSVHIGVPGGQMPRSAFGHLFGTQLSLFWCMGLLPAPSNQELEEMIARLRSSAEEWDPLVGTKAVDAARHI
;
A
#
# COMPACT_ATOMS: atom_id res chain seq x y z
N MET A 1 -9.98 32.02 12.92
CA MET A 1 -9.71 30.57 13.05
C MET A 1 -11.07 29.91 13.23
N SER A 2 -11.39 28.89 12.48
CA SER A 2 -12.63 28.12 12.68
C SER A 2 -12.52 27.29 13.97
N GLU A 3 -13.66 26.91 14.55
CA GLU A 3 -13.69 25.99 15.72
C GLU A 3 -12.88 24.69 15.44
N TYR A 4 -12.93 24.23 14.19
CA TYR A 4 -12.20 23.03 13.77
C TYR A 4 -10.67 23.24 13.72
N GLU A 5 -10.20 24.41 13.26
CA GLU A 5 -8.76 24.75 13.29
C GLU A 5 -8.23 24.81 14.73
N GLU A 6 -9.03 25.34 15.67
CA GLU A 6 -8.66 25.36 17.10
C GLU A 6 -8.57 23.93 17.68
N LEU A 7 -9.47 23.03 17.28
CA LEU A 7 -9.43 21.61 17.68
C LEU A 7 -8.21 20.89 17.10
N LEU A 8 -7.87 21.12 15.84
CA LEU A 8 -6.67 20.55 15.22
C LEU A 8 -5.41 21.03 15.94
N ASP A 9 -5.26 22.33 16.18
CA ASP A 9 -4.10 22.87 16.89
C ASP A 9 -3.95 22.27 18.29
N LYS A 10 -5.06 22.02 18.96
CA LYS A 10 -5.07 21.47 20.31
C LYS A 10 -4.77 19.97 20.37
N PHE A 11 -5.32 19.18 19.47
CA PHE A 11 -5.36 17.72 19.59
C PHE A 11 -4.55 16.98 18.52
N ASP A 12 -4.33 17.54 17.33
CA ASP A 12 -3.63 16.89 16.23
C ASP A 12 -2.13 17.21 16.22
N LYS A 13 -1.43 16.85 17.29
CA LYS A 13 0.00 17.12 17.44
C LYS A 13 0.90 16.36 16.43
N SER A 14 0.36 15.34 15.79
CA SER A 14 1.05 14.52 14.77
C SER A 14 0.71 14.92 13.34
N ASP A 15 -0.05 16.01 13.15
CA ASP A 15 -0.50 16.48 11.83
C ASP A 15 -1.22 15.40 11.01
N MET A 16 -2.02 14.55 11.68
CA MET A 16 -2.77 13.49 10.99
C MET A 16 -3.73 14.03 9.93
N ALA A 17 -4.37 15.17 10.21
CA ALA A 17 -5.25 15.82 9.24
C ALA A 17 -4.48 16.30 8.01
N GLY A 18 -3.29 16.90 8.20
CA GLY A 18 -2.41 17.30 7.11
C GLY A 18 -1.93 16.12 6.27
N TRP A 19 -1.49 15.05 6.91
CA TRP A 19 -1.10 13.82 6.21
C TRP A 19 -2.29 13.21 5.45
N THR A 20 -3.48 13.19 6.02
CA THR A 20 -4.67 12.66 5.35
C THR A 20 -5.04 13.47 4.10
N ARG A 21 -4.88 14.80 4.14
CA ARG A 21 -5.13 15.67 2.98
C ARG A 21 -4.15 15.42 1.84
N ARG A 22 -2.91 15.04 2.16
CA ARG A 22 -1.85 14.70 1.17
C ARG A 22 -1.99 13.30 0.57
N PHE A 23 -3.00 12.53 0.97
CA PHE A 23 -3.19 11.15 0.50
C PHE A 23 -3.12 11.01 -1.02
N PHE A 24 -3.73 11.96 -1.76
CA PHE A 24 -3.73 11.89 -3.23
C PHE A 24 -2.40 12.31 -3.85
N ASP A 25 -1.64 13.19 -3.20
CA ASP A 25 -0.28 13.54 -3.63
C ASP A 25 0.64 12.34 -3.44
N ASP A 26 0.49 11.63 -2.32
CA ASP A 26 1.22 10.39 -2.03
C ASP A 26 0.88 9.30 -3.05
N LEU A 27 -0.40 9.18 -3.42
CA LEU A 27 -0.88 8.22 -4.41
C LEU A 27 -0.33 8.52 -5.80
N GLU A 28 -0.40 9.78 -6.26
CA GLU A 28 0.18 10.22 -7.53
C GLU A 28 1.69 9.99 -7.58
N SER A 29 2.40 10.35 -6.51
CA SER A 29 3.84 10.10 -6.40
C SER A 29 4.17 8.61 -6.49
N ALA A 30 3.33 7.74 -5.93
CA ALA A 30 3.51 6.31 -6.02
C ALA A 30 3.30 5.77 -7.45
N PHE A 31 2.38 6.35 -8.21
CA PHE A 31 2.11 5.96 -9.60
C PHE A 31 3.22 6.39 -10.58
N GLN A 32 4.01 7.40 -10.22
CA GLN A 32 5.13 7.88 -11.04
C GLN A 32 6.45 7.13 -10.77
N ARG A 33 6.43 6.09 -9.92
CA ARG A 33 7.64 5.33 -9.58
C ARG A 33 8.11 4.49 -10.75
N ASP A 34 9.41 4.49 -10.96
CA ASP A 34 10.11 3.53 -11.78
C ASP A 34 10.57 2.36 -10.88
N PHE A 35 10.13 1.16 -11.20
CA PHE A 35 10.50 -0.05 -10.46
C PHE A 35 11.72 -0.76 -11.08
N GLY A 36 12.27 -0.24 -12.19
CA GLY A 36 13.28 -0.95 -12.97
C GLY A 36 12.74 -2.24 -13.59
N MET A 37 13.63 -3.13 -13.97
CA MET A 37 13.22 -4.47 -14.45
C MET A 37 12.98 -5.38 -13.26
N ILE A 38 11.73 -5.80 -13.08
CA ILE A 38 11.37 -6.90 -12.18
C ILE A 38 11.23 -8.12 -13.10
N GLU A 39 11.97 -9.18 -12.81
CA GLU A 39 11.92 -10.40 -13.64
C GLU A 39 10.51 -10.98 -13.64
N GLU A 40 9.97 -11.17 -14.85
CA GLU A 40 8.70 -11.87 -15.05
C GLU A 40 8.94 -13.37 -14.89
N ASN A 41 8.10 -14.01 -14.09
CA ASN A 41 8.06 -15.46 -13.94
C ASN A 41 6.62 -15.95 -14.12
N ASP A 42 6.45 -17.22 -14.44
CA ASP A 42 5.15 -17.88 -14.53
C ASP A 42 4.57 -18.14 -13.12
N TRP A 43 4.18 -17.04 -12.44
CA TRP A 43 3.60 -17.13 -11.10
C TRP A 43 2.26 -17.85 -11.13
N HIS A 44 2.02 -18.74 -10.16
CA HIS A 44 0.70 -19.35 -9.92
C HIS A 44 -0.28 -18.37 -9.24
N GLY A 45 0.23 -17.35 -8.60
CA GLY A 45 -0.53 -16.30 -7.95
C GLY A 45 0.34 -15.37 -7.13
N VAL A 46 -0.30 -14.44 -6.43
CA VAL A 46 0.35 -13.46 -5.57
C VAL A 46 -0.18 -13.57 -4.15
N LEU A 47 0.73 -13.62 -3.19
CA LEU A 47 0.42 -13.53 -1.76
C LEU A 47 0.86 -12.18 -1.21
N CYS A 48 -0.09 -11.31 -0.89
CA CYS A 48 0.18 -10.04 -0.24
C CYS A 48 0.27 -10.26 1.27
N VAL A 49 1.42 -10.03 1.88
CA VAL A 49 1.62 -10.14 3.33
C VAL A 49 1.78 -8.76 3.96
N GLY A 50 1.16 -8.55 5.12
CA GLY A 50 1.25 -7.28 5.83
C GLY A 50 0.17 -7.12 6.88
N MET A 51 0.45 -6.31 7.91
CA MET A 51 -0.44 -6.10 9.04
C MET A 51 -1.13 -4.72 9.01
N GLY A 52 -2.28 -4.61 9.64
CA GLY A 52 -2.98 -3.33 9.81
C GLY A 52 -3.21 -2.57 8.51
N GLY A 53 -2.81 -1.30 8.46
CA GLY A 53 -2.88 -0.45 7.27
C GLY A 53 -2.02 -0.96 6.11
N SER A 54 -0.84 -1.53 6.39
CA SER A 54 0.03 -2.12 5.38
C SER A 54 -0.59 -3.35 4.71
N GLY A 55 -1.37 -4.15 5.45
CA GLY A 55 -2.11 -5.29 4.91
C GLY A 55 -3.40 -4.93 4.17
N ALA A 56 -3.93 -3.71 4.34
CA ALA A 56 -5.19 -3.29 3.71
C ALA A 56 -5.10 -3.30 2.18
N GLY A 57 -3.97 -2.85 1.62
CA GLY A 57 -3.74 -2.84 0.17
C GLY A 57 -3.90 -4.22 -0.47
N GLY A 58 -3.37 -5.27 0.16
CA GLY A 58 -3.54 -6.66 -0.31
C GLY A 58 -5.01 -7.10 -0.39
N THR A 59 -5.86 -6.64 0.54
CA THR A 59 -7.31 -6.92 0.48
C THR A 59 -7.97 -6.24 -0.73
N TYR A 60 -7.60 -4.99 -1.01
CA TYR A 60 -8.10 -4.28 -2.20
C TYR A 60 -7.62 -4.96 -3.49
N LEU A 61 -6.33 -5.30 -3.58
CA LEU A 61 -5.77 -5.99 -4.74
C LEU A 61 -6.41 -7.35 -5.00
N SER A 62 -6.65 -8.14 -3.95
CA SER A 62 -7.38 -9.42 -4.06
C SER A 62 -8.78 -9.21 -4.64
N THR A 63 -9.49 -8.16 -4.21
CA THR A 63 -10.83 -7.84 -4.71
C THR A 63 -10.80 -7.36 -6.18
N ILE A 64 -9.83 -6.52 -6.54
CA ILE A 64 -9.68 -6.00 -7.90
C ILE A 64 -9.31 -7.15 -8.85
N SER A 65 -8.31 -7.95 -8.50
CA SER A 65 -7.83 -9.08 -9.34
C SER A 65 -8.91 -10.13 -9.56
N SER A 66 -9.75 -10.41 -8.57
CA SER A 66 -10.86 -11.35 -8.72
C SER A 66 -11.89 -10.93 -9.77
N LYS A 67 -11.99 -9.62 -10.06
CA LYS A 67 -12.88 -9.06 -11.10
C LYS A 67 -12.21 -8.94 -12.45
N ALA A 68 -10.88 -8.82 -12.48
CA ALA A 68 -10.10 -8.65 -13.71
C ALA A 68 -9.72 -9.98 -14.38
N ALA A 69 -10.13 -11.12 -13.83
CA ALA A 69 -9.79 -12.48 -14.31
C ALA A 69 -8.27 -12.70 -14.46
N GLY A 70 -7.47 -12.03 -13.63
CA GLY A 70 -6.02 -12.18 -13.55
C GLY A 70 -5.59 -13.37 -12.68
N LEU A 71 -4.31 -13.38 -12.32
CA LEU A 71 -3.78 -14.35 -11.36
C LEU A 71 -4.51 -14.26 -10.02
N PRO A 72 -4.67 -15.38 -9.30
CA PRO A 72 -5.23 -15.37 -7.96
C PRO A 72 -4.35 -14.52 -7.05
N VAL A 73 -4.98 -13.60 -6.31
CA VAL A 73 -4.33 -12.76 -5.32
C VAL A 73 -4.95 -13.01 -3.97
N HIS A 74 -4.14 -13.49 -3.04
CA HIS A 74 -4.53 -13.69 -1.65
C HIS A 74 -3.81 -12.69 -0.74
N TYR A 75 -4.36 -12.49 0.46
CA TYR A 75 -3.70 -11.71 1.50
C TYR A 75 -3.50 -12.55 2.76
N TRP A 76 -2.40 -12.30 3.46
CA TRP A 76 -2.01 -13.01 4.67
C TRP A 76 -1.64 -12.03 5.79
N ARG A 77 -2.16 -12.28 6.99
CA ARG A 77 -2.00 -11.40 8.15
C ARG A 77 -1.67 -12.20 9.40
N ASP A 78 -0.69 -13.05 9.29
CA ASP A 78 -0.25 -13.91 10.38
C ASP A 78 1.25 -14.17 10.24
N TYR A 79 1.84 -14.88 11.20
CA TYR A 79 3.21 -15.37 11.13
C TYR A 79 3.36 -16.48 10.09
N GLY A 80 4.56 -16.58 9.51
CA GLY A 80 4.88 -17.57 8.48
C GLY A 80 4.04 -17.42 7.23
N LEU A 81 3.80 -18.52 6.54
CA LEU A 81 3.03 -18.59 5.30
C LEU A 81 1.91 -19.63 5.42
N PRO A 82 0.81 -19.48 4.66
CA PRO A 82 -0.25 -20.48 4.68
C PRO A 82 0.27 -21.81 4.13
N SER A 83 -0.25 -22.92 4.65
CA SER A 83 0.22 -24.27 4.32
C SER A 83 0.07 -24.69 2.85
N TRP A 84 -0.71 -23.94 2.07
CA TRP A 84 -0.88 -24.17 0.63
C TRP A 84 0.07 -23.34 -0.22
N TRP A 85 0.83 -22.39 0.38
CA TRP A 85 1.79 -21.56 -0.33
C TRP A 85 2.99 -22.43 -0.80
N GLY A 86 3.54 -22.09 -1.93
CA GLY A 86 4.78 -22.65 -2.47
C GLY A 86 5.60 -21.58 -3.21
N PRO A 87 6.88 -21.87 -3.54
CA PRO A 87 7.80 -20.88 -4.15
C PRO A 87 7.36 -20.39 -5.54
N GLU A 88 6.40 -21.04 -6.16
CA GLU A 88 5.74 -20.58 -7.39
C GLU A 88 4.74 -19.42 -7.18
N TRP A 89 4.52 -19.00 -5.93
CA TRP A 89 3.73 -17.83 -5.60
C TRP A 89 4.61 -16.63 -5.26
N LEU A 90 4.39 -15.52 -5.97
CA LEU A 90 5.07 -14.28 -5.62
C LEU A 90 4.57 -13.74 -4.27
N VAL A 91 5.49 -13.41 -3.37
CA VAL A 91 5.16 -12.71 -2.12
C VAL A 91 5.37 -11.22 -2.29
N ILE A 92 4.32 -10.42 -2.03
CA ILE A 92 4.43 -8.96 -1.92
C ILE A 92 4.27 -8.58 -0.44
N ALA A 93 5.39 -8.30 0.20
CA ALA A 93 5.48 -8.00 1.61
C ALA A 93 5.43 -6.50 1.86
N THR A 94 4.45 -6.03 2.64
CA THR A 94 4.29 -4.61 2.94
C THR A 94 4.34 -4.35 4.44
N SER A 95 5.30 -3.54 4.85
CA SER A 95 5.43 -3.05 6.22
C SER A 95 5.98 -1.64 6.20
N TYR A 96 5.19 -0.64 6.59
CA TYR A 96 5.65 0.75 6.54
C TYR A 96 6.95 0.96 7.32
N SER A 97 7.02 0.48 8.55
CA SER A 97 8.25 0.56 9.37
C SER A 97 9.35 -0.42 8.93
N GLY A 98 9.01 -1.44 8.14
CA GLY A 98 9.90 -2.55 7.82
C GLY A 98 10.23 -3.48 8.99
N ASN A 99 9.56 -3.34 10.13
CA ASN A 99 9.89 -4.08 11.36
C ASN A 99 8.72 -4.90 11.92
N THR A 100 7.64 -5.09 11.17
CA THR A 100 6.49 -5.89 11.58
C THR A 100 6.87 -7.35 11.64
N GLU A 101 6.82 -7.97 12.81
CA GLU A 101 7.34 -9.33 13.04
C GLU A 101 6.64 -10.38 12.17
N GLU A 102 5.33 -10.31 12.02
CA GLU A 102 4.53 -11.22 11.20
C GLU A 102 4.97 -11.13 9.74
N THR A 103 5.16 -9.90 9.22
CA THR A 103 5.62 -9.68 7.84
C THR A 103 7.04 -10.22 7.64
N ILE A 104 7.93 -9.96 8.59
CA ILE A 104 9.31 -10.47 8.55
C ILE A 104 9.34 -12.00 8.58
N SER A 105 8.56 -12.62 9.46
CA SER A 105 8.44 -14.08 9.55
C SER A 105 7.97 -14.70 8.23
N SER A 106 7.00 -14.08 7.56
CA SER A 106 6.53 -14.52 6.24
C SER A 106 7.62 -14.42 5.17
N VAL A 107 8.38 -13.32 5.18
CA VAL A 107 9.49 -13.10 4.23
C VAL A 107 10.64 -14.08 4.46
N GLU A 108 11.06 -14.27 5.71
CA GLU A 108 12.11 -15.22 6.05
C GLU A 108 11.76 -16.64 5.61
N MET A 109 10.51 -17.05 5.81
CA MET A 109 10.03 -18.36 5.36
C MET A 109 10.00 -18.45 3.82
N ALA A 110 9.48 -17.43 3.12
CA ALA A 110 9.44 -17.41 1.66
C ALA A 110 10.84 -17.53 1.05
N LEU A 111 11.79 -16.73 1.52
CA LEU A 111 13.18 -16.76 1.04
C LEU A 111 13.86 -18.07 1.38
N GLY A 112 13.63 -18.62 2.59
CA GLY A 112 14.19 -19.90 3.03
C GLY A 112 13.72 -21.09 2.18
N GLU A 113 12.54 -21.02 1.58
CA GLU A 113 11.98 -22.02 0.68
C GLU A 113 12.23 -21.72 -0.81
N GLY A 114 13.07 -20.72 -1.11
CA GLY A 114 13.45 -20.34 -2.49
C GLY A 114 12.40 -19.56 -3.26
N GLY A 115 11.43 -18.97 -2.57
CA GLY A 115 10.41 -18.09 -3.15
C GLY A 115 10.95 -16.72 -3.52
N SER A 116 10.20 -16.01 -4.36
CA SER A 116 10.48 -14.63 -4.75
C SER A 116 9.68 -13.63 -3.93
N VAL A 117 10.33 -12.55 -3.51
CA VAL A 117 9.74 -11.55 -2.63
C VAL A 117 9.95 -10.14 -3.17
N VAL A 118 8.88 -9.37 -3.26
CA VAL A 118 8.94 -7.91 -3.41
C VAL A 118 8.50 -7.27 -2.11
N GLY A 119 9.38 -6.53 -1.46
CA GLY A 119 9.08 -5.85 -0.20
C GLY A 119 8.90 -4.36 -0.38
N ILE A 120 7.90 -3.80 0.31
CA ILE A 120 7.58 -2.38 0.30
C ILE A 120 7.67 -1.85 1.73
N SER A 121 8.60 -0.93 1.99
CA SER A 121 8.77 -0.32 3.31
C SER A 121 9.49 1.03 3.25
N SER A 122 9.48 1.78 4.34
CA SER A 122 10.32 2.98 4.48
C SER A 122 11.73 2.68 5.00
N GLY A 123 12.12 1.40 5.03
CA GLY A 123 13.41 0.92 5.57
C GLY A 123 13.23 -0.27 6.53
N GLY A 124 14.12 -0.37 7.49
CA GLY A 124 14.07 -1.36 8.56
C GLY A 124 14.52 -2.75 8.13
N ARG A 125 14.25 -3.74 9.00
CA ARG A 125 14.69 -5.14 8.81
C ARG A 125 14.22 -5.75 7.48
N LEU A 126 13.06 -5.35 6.98
CA LEU A 126 12.56 -5.83 5.69
C LEU A 126 13.50 -5.43 4.54
N GLU A 127 13.96 -4.18 4.53
CA GLU A 127 14.93 -3.69 3.55
C GLU A 127 16.25 -4.47 3.65
N ASP A 128 16.76 -4.66 4.87
CA ASP A 128 18.04 -5.38 5.09
C ASP A 128 17.97 -6.83 4.59
N LEU A 129 16.91 -7.56 4.95
CA LEU A 129 16.68 -8.94 4.52
C LEU A 129 16.64 -9.09 2.99
N LEU A 130 15.95 -8.15 2.33
CA LEU A 130 15.76 -8.25 0.88
C LEU A 130 17.03 -7.86 0.10
N LYS A 131 17.86 -6.96 0.64
CA LYS A 131 19.16 -6.63 0.03
C LYS A 131 20.16 -7.79 0.05
N GLU A 132 20.00 -8.72 0.98
CA GLU A 132 20.88 -9.89 1.14
C GLU A 132 20.43 -11.09 0.28
N SER A 133 19.28 -11.01 -0.40
CA SER A 133 18.70 -12.12 -1.18
C SER A 133 18.67 -11.80 -2.68
N GLU A 134 19.11 -12.77 -3.49
CA GLU A 134 19.11 -12.66 -4.96
C GLU A 134 17.68 -12.74 -5.55
N ASN A 135 16.76 -13.42 -4.88
CA ASN A 135 15.37 -13.61 -5.33
C ASN A 135 14.41 -12.57 -4.77
N SER A 136 14.91 -11.37 -4.50
CA SER A 136 14.08 -10.35 -3.88
C SER A 136 14.39 -8.93 -4.35
N VAL A 137 13.38 -8.07 -4.23
CA VAL A 137 13.48 -6.64 -4.54
C VAL A 137 12.89 -5.84 -3.39
N HIS A 138 13.60 -4.82 -2.93
CA HIS A 138 13.07 -3.84 -1.98
C HIS A 138 12.68 -2.56 -2.70
N ILE A 139 11.44 -2.11 -2.47
CA ILE A 139 10.89 -0.86 -2.96
C ILE A 139 10.72 0.09 -1.77
N GLY A 140 11.60 1.11 -1.70
CA GLY A 140 11.54 2.11 -0.64
C GLY A 140 10.36 3.06 -0.81
N VAL A 141 9.62 3.37 0.25
CA VAL A 141 8.60 4.44 0.29
C VAL A 141 9.06 5.55 1.24
N PRO A 142 8.57 6.80 1.07
CA PRO A 142 8.92 7.89 1.97
C PRO A 142 8.57 7.55 3.43
N GLY A 143 9.52 7.82 4.33
CA GLY A 143 9.33 7.70 5.77
C GLY A 143 8.77 8.98 6.39
N GLY A 144 8.62 8.97 7.74
CA GLY A 144 8.27 10.17 8.52
C GLY A 144 6.78 10.40 8.72
N GLN A 145 5.92 9.63 8.06
CA GLN A 145 4.47 9.67 8.30
C GLN A 145 4.04 8.73 9.42
N MET A 146 2.87 8.96 9.96
CA MET A 146 2.22 7.93 10.79
C MET A 146 1.79 6.75 9.90
N PRO A 147 1.95 5.48 10.34
CA PRO A 147 1.64 4.32 9.49
C PRO A 147 0.24 4.33 8.87
N ARG A 148 -0.74 4.91 9.55
CA ARG A 148 -2.12 5.01 9.07
C ARG A 148 -2.29 6.00 7.92
N SER A 149 -1.50 7.08 7.92
CA SER A 149 -1.55 8.09 6.86
C SER A 149 -0.71 7.73 5.63
N ALA A 150 0.22 6.79 5.75
CA ALA A 150 1.08 6.35 4.65
C ALA A 150 0.38 5.44 3.61
N PHE A 151 -0.95 5.24 3.74
CA PHE A 151 -1.69 4.33 2.86
C PHE A 151 -1.63 4.73 1.39
N GLY A 152 -1.58 6.04 1.07
CA GLY A 152 -1.40 6.54 -0.29
C GLY A 152 -0.10 6.02 -0.93
N HIS A 153 1.01 6.12 -0.22
CA HIS A 153 2.29 5.57 -0.69
C HIS A 153 2.28 4.05 -0.78
N LEU A 154 1.79 3.35 0.25
CA LEU A 154 1.82 1.89 0.30
C LEU A 154 0.91 1.26 -0.76
N PHE A 155 -0.36 1.64 -0.78
CA PHE A 155 -1.32 1.10 -1.73
C PHE A 155 -1.03 1.55 -3.16
N GLY A 156 -0.66 2.82 -3.35
CA GLY A 156 -0.26 3.33 -4.65
C GLY A 156 0.94 2.58 -5.23
N THR A 157 1.96 2.31 -4.40
CA THR A 157 3.13 1.52 -4.82
C THR A 157 2.74 0.07 -5.15
N GLN A 158 1.90 -0.58 -4.34
CA GLN A 158 1.40 -1.93 -4.63
C GLN A 158 0.62 -1.97 -5.94
N LEU A 159 -0.30 -1.03 -6.16
CA LEU A 159 -1.14 -0.99 -7.37
C LEU A 159 -0.30 -0.70 -8.61
N SER A 160 0.62 0.26 -8.54
CA SER A 160 1.54 0.58 -9.63
C SER A 160 2.48 -0.60 -9.95
N LEU A 161 2.94 -1.32 -8.95
CA LEU A 161 3.71 -2.55 -9.11
C LEU A 161 2.91 -3.63 -9.87
N PHE A 162 1.64 -3.82 -9.53
CA PHE A 162 0.75 -4.76 -10.22
C PHE A 162 0.57 -4.40 -11.70
N TRP A 163 0.47 -3.11 -12.03
CA TRP A 163 0.42 -2.65 -13.41
C TRP A 163 1.74 -2.87 -14.14
N CYS A 164 2.86 -2.55 -13.49
CA CYS A 164 4.20 -2.72 -14.05
C CYS A 164 4.50 -4.19 -14.38
N MET A 165 4.08 -5.10 -13.49
CA MET A 165 4.27 -6.55 -13.67
C MET A 165 3.19 -7.21 -14.54
N GLY A 166 2.26 -6.47 -15.14
CA GLY A 166 1.18 -7.04 -15.93
C GLY A 166 0.16 -7.89 -15.17
N LEU A 167 0.19 -7.85 -13.84
CA LEU A 167 -0.75 -8.58 -12.95
C LEU A 167 -2.16 -7.99 -12.97
N LEU A 168 -2.27 -6.73 -13.34
CA LEU A 168 -3.52 -6.02 -13.61
C LEU A 168 -3.37 -5.15 -14.86
N PRO A 169 -4.46 -4.93 -15.63
CA PRO A 169 -4.44 -3.97 -16.72
C PRO A 169 -4.08 -2.57 -16.22
N ALA A 170 -3.05 -1.97 -16.79
CA ALA A 170 -2.67 -0.60 -16.46
C ALA A 170 -3.66 0.39 -17.11
N PRO A 171 -4.13 1.42 -16.37
CA PRO A 171 -4.92 2.50 -16.97
C PRO A 171 -4.03 3.36 -17.88
N SER A 172 -4.64 4.06 -18.83
CA SER A 172 -3.98 5.14 -19.54
C SER A 172 -3.70 6.32 -18.58
N ASN A 173 -2.75 7.17 -18.96
CA ASN A 173 -2.47 8.38 -18.17
C ASN A 173 -3.70 9.26 -17.97
N GLN A 174 -4.53 9.40 -19.03
CA GLN A 174 -5.76 10.17 -18.95
C GLN A 174 -6.76 9.58 -17.95
N GLU A 175 -6.98 8.27 -17.96
CA GLU A 175 -7.87 7.59 -16.99
C GLU A 175 -7.38 7.76 -15.56
N LEU A 176 -6.05 7.72 -15.36
CA LEU A 176 -5.44 7.92 -14.07
C LEU A 176 -5.64 9.34 -13.54
N GLU A 177 -5.39 10.36 -14.38
CA GLU A 177 -5.62 11.76 -14.08
C GLU A 177 -7.10 12.03 -13.73
N GLU A 178 -8.02 11.51 -14.53
CA GLU A 178 -9.46 11.65 -14.30
C GLU A 178 -9.91 10.96 -13.00
N MET A 179 -9.32 9.80 -12.67
CA MET A 179 -9.60 9.10 -11.43
C MET A 179 -9.13 9.92 -10.22
N ILE A 180 -7.90 10.42 -10.23
CA ILE A 180 -7.34 11.23 -9.14
C ILE A 180 -8.14 12.52 -8.97
N ALA A 181 -8.48 13.20 -10.06
CA ALA A 181 -9.29 14.44 -10.01
C ALA A 181 -10.65 14.20 -9.35
N ARG A 182 -11.34 13.12 -9.70
CA ARG A 182 -12.62 12.74 -9.07
C ARG A 182 -12.48 12.44 -7.59
N LEU A 183 -11.43 11.71 -7.22
CA LEU A 183 -11.16 11.38 -5.81
C LEU A 183 -10.84 12.64 -4.98
N ARG A 184 -10.04 13.56 -5.52
CA ARG A 184 -9.73 14.85 -4.87
C ARG A 184 -11.01 15.68 -4.67
N SER A 185 -11.82 15.85 -5.71
CA SER A 185 -13.09 16.58 -5.61
C SER A 185 -14.03 15.98 -4.57
N SER A 186 -14.12 14.65 -4.52
CA SER A 186 -14.93 13.98 -3.49
C SER A 186 -14.38 14.22 -2.08
N ALA A 187 -13.05 14.20 -1.90
CA ALA A 187 -12.43 14.43 -0.59
C ALA A 187 -12.63 15.86 -0.10
N GLU A 188 -12.56 16.85 -0.98
CA GLU A 188 -12.82 18.26 -0.63
C GLU A 188 -14.21 18.47 -0.04
N GLU A 189 -15.23 17.77 -0.54
CA GLU A 189 -16.59 17.85 0.00
C GLU A 189 -16.69 17.33 1.45
N TRP A 190 -15.79 16.43 1.84
CA TRP A 190 -15.72 15.82 3.17
C TRP A 190 -14.67 16.45 4.08
N ASP A 191 -13.78 17.31 3.56
CA ASP A 191 -12.81 18.02 4.39
C ASP A 191 -13.51 19.07 5.26
N PRO A 192 -13.44 18.97 6.61
CA PRO A 192 -14.11 19.91 7.51
C PRO A 192 -13.62 21.36 7.41
N LEU A 193 -12.47 21.60 6.78
CA LEU A 193 -11.97 22.96 6.52
C LEU A 193 -12.52 23.59 5.24
N VAL A 194 -13.01 22.77 4.31
CA VAL A 194 -13.46 23.21 2.97
C VAL A 194 -14.94 22.93 2.79
N GLY A 195 -15.37 21.72 3.10
CA GLY A 195 -16.76 21.27 2.95
C GLY A 195 -17.51 21.16 4.27
N THR A 196 -18.80 20.91 4.20
CA THR A 196 -19.67 20.77 5.37
C THR A 196 -20.13 19.35 5.65
N LYS A 197 -20.00 18.43 4.68
CA LYS A 197 -20.57 17.07 4.77
C LYS A 197 -20.12 16.29 6.01
N ALA A 198 -18.82 16.32 6.35
CA ALA A 198 -18.32 15.61 7.53
C ALA A 198 -18.83 16.24 8.83
N VAL A 199 -18.88 17.57 8.90
CA VAL A 199 -19.39 18.32 10.06
C VAL A 199 -20.88 18.08 10.23
N ASP A 200 -21.64 18.10 9.15
CA ASP A 200 -23.08 17.86 9.16
C ASP A 200 -23.39 16.42 9.56
N ALA A 201 -22.64 15.45 9.06
CA ALA A 201 -22.74 14.05 9.48
C ALA A 201 -22.46 13.87 10.99
N ALA A 202 -21.37 14.49 11.49
CA ALA A 202 -21.00 14.39 12.91
C ALA A 202 -22.03 15.01 13.86
N ARG A 203 -22.79 16.01 13.42
CA ARG A 203 -23.87 16.63 14.23
C ARG A 203 -25.13 15.74 14.38
N HIS A 204 -25.24 14.67 13.58
CA HIS A 204 -26.38 13.76 13.57
C HIS A 204 -26.09 12.43 14.31
N ILE A 205 -24.89 12.27 14.87
CA ILE A 205 -24.50 11.14 15.73
C ILE A 205 -24.57 11.55 17.20
#